data_8e80ab9ac0fe5ac941b8fa75242651d6
#
_entry.id   8e80ab9ac0fe5ac941b8fa75242651d6
#
_cell.length_a   1.000
_cell.length_b   1.000
_cell.length_c   1.000
_cell.angle_alpha   90.00
_cell.angle_beta   90.00
_cell.angle_gamma   90.00
#
_symmetry.space_group_name_H-M   'P 1'
#
loop_
_entity.id
_entity.type
_entity.pdbx_description
1 polymer ?
#
loop_
_entity_poly.entity_id
_entity_poly.type
_entity_poly.pdbx_seq_one_letter_code
_entity_poly.pdbx_strand_id
1 'polypeptide(L)'
;LGVYGEKMLKEFMEVEYRLKLKNYKDAGTMIYDLDNQPVFAGGSGPACAPLVAFSYVLEQMKKKELKHVLVVATGALFSPTMTNQKLSIPSIAHAISLEVVK
;
A
#
# COMPACT_ATOMS: atom_id res chain seq x y z
N LEU A 1 5.31 0.69 -0.88
CA LEU A 1 5.68 0.30 -2.25
C LEU A 1 6.14 1.49 -3.11
N GLY A 2 5.61 2.68 -2.86
CA GLY A 2 5.88 3.86 -3.64
C GLY A 2 5.21 3.82 -5.02
N VAL A 3 5.48 4.84 -5.83
CA VAL A 3 4.90 4.97 -7.17
C VAL A 3 5.30 3.79 -8.06
N TYR A 4 6.55 3.39 -8.00
CA TYR A 4 7.06 2.27 -8.79
C TYR A 4 6.40 0.94 -8.39
N GLY A 5 6.33 0.67 -7.08
CA GLY A 5 5.72 -0.56 -6.57
C GLY A 5 4.23 -0.63 -6.88
N GLU A 6 3.52 0.50 -6.80
CA GLU A 6 2.11 0.60 -7.18
C GLU A 6 1.90 0.19 -8.64
N LYS A 7 2.75 0.69 -9.54
CA LYS A 7 2.70 0.33 -10.95
C LYS A 7 3.01 -1.16 -11.18
N MET A 8 4.03 -1.67 -10.51
CA MET A 8 4.42 -3.09 -10.62
C MET A 8 3.32 -4.01 -10.12
N LEU A 9 2.64 -3.65 -9.05
CA LEU A 9 1.51 -4.42 -8.53
C LEU A 9 0.39 -4.52 -9.58
N LYS A 10 0.05 -3.41 -10.21
CA LYS A 10 -0.97 -3.39 -11.26
C LYS A 10 -0.60 -4.33 -12.40
N GLU A 11 0.62 -4.21 -12.91
CA GLU A 11 1.10 -5.05 -14.02
C GLU A 11 1.13 -6.54 -13.64
N PHE A 12 1.61 -6.85 -12.44
CA PHE A 12 1.68 -8.22 -11.94
C PHE A 12 0.29 -8.85 -11.84
N MET A 13 -0.67 -8.14 -11.25
CA MET A 13 -2.03 -8.65 -11.09
C MET A 13 -2.73 -8.86 -12.44
N GLU A 14 -2.46 -8.00 -13.40
CA GLU A 14 -3.02 -8.13 -14.75
C GLU A 14 -2.44 -9.33 -15.49
N VAL A 15 -1.11 -9.52 -15.44
CA VAL A 15 -0.42 -10.60 -16.16
C VAL A 15 -0.66 -11.96 -15.51
N GLU A 16 -0.48 -12.08 -14.19
CA GLU A 16 -0.54 -13.37 -13.49
C GLU A 16 -1.96 -13.82 -13.16
N TYR A 17 -2.84 -12.89 -12.81
CA TYR A 17 -4.19 -13.22 -12.35
C TYR A 17 -5.29 -12.69 -13.24
N ARG A 18 -4.95 -11.99 -14.31
CA ARG A 18 -5.91 -11.37 -15.25
C ARG A 18 -6.88 -10.42 -14.55
N LEU A 19 -6.41 -9.80 -13.46
CA LEU A 19 -7.18 -8.82 -12.71
C LEU A 19 -6.71 -7.41 -13.04
N LYS A 20 -7.61 -6.57 -13.52
CA LYS A 20 -7.32 -5.17 -13.79
C LYS A 20 -7.66 -4.34 -12.54
N LEU A 21 -6.64 -3.89 -11.85
CA LEU A 21 -6.82 -3.00 -10.70
C LEU A 21 -7.20 -1.60 -11.19
N LYS A 22 -8.32 -1.08 -10.73
CA LYS A 22 -8.83 0.24 -11.13
C LYS A 22 -8.67 1.27 -10.03
N ASN A 23 -9.05 0.94 -8.81
CA ASN A 23 -9.06 1.83 -7.66
C ASN A 23 -8.11 1.30 -6.60
N TYR A 24 -6.85 1.67 -6.71
CA TYR A 24 -5.82 1.25 -5.77
C TYR A 24 -4.86 2.42 -5.52
N LYS A 25 -4.30 2.47 -4.33
CA LYS A 25 -3.37 3.51 -3.91
C LYS A 25 -2.34 2.92 -2.96
N ASP A 26 -1.13 3.45 -3.05
CA ASP A 26 -0.08 3.16 -2.06
C ASP A 26 -0.18 4.16 -0.91
N ALA A 27 -0.34 3.65 0.32
CA ALA A 27 -0.49 4.51 1.50
C ALA A 27 0.70 5.46 1.69
N GLY A 28 1.90 4.99 1.39
CA GLY A 28 3.11 5.81 1.53
C GLY A 28 3.16 6.99 0.58
N THR A 29 2.53 6.91 -0.59
CA THR A 29 2.45 8.03 -1.52
C THR A 29 1.30 8.98 -1.19
N MET A 30 0.27 8.50 -0.49
CA MET A 30 -0.90 9.31 -0.15
C MET A 30 -0.60 10.39 0.89
N ILE A 31 0.45 10.24 1.69
CA ILE A 31 0.83 11.21 2.72
C ILE A 31 1.67 12.36 2.18
N TYR A 32 2.02 12.34 0.91
CA TYR A 32 2.82 13.38 0.27
C TYR A 32 2.09 13.99 -0.92
N ASP A 33 2.36 15.27 -1.16
CA ASP A 33 1.98 15.94 -2.39
C ASP A 33 3.10 15.72 -3.43
N LEU A 34 2.93 14.73 -4.30
CA LEU A 34 3.97 14.32 -5.24
C LEU A 34 4.28 15.39 -6.31
N ASP A 35 3.38 16.35 -6.53
CA ASP A 35 3.62 17.46 -7.45
C ASP A 35 4.63 18.44 -6.89
N ASN A 36 4.65 18.64 -5.58
CA ASN A 36 5.53 19.59 -4.90
C ASN A 36 6.62 18.92 -4.07
N GLN A 37 6.44 17.64 -3.74
CA GLN A 37 7.35 16.87 -2.91
C GLN A 37 7.80 15.62 -3.68
N PRO A 38 9.02 15.61 -4.25
CA PRO A 38 9.46 14.49 -5.10
C PRO A 38 9.84 13.26 -4.26
N VAL A 39 8.90 12.73 -3.51
CA VAL A 39 9.08 11.57 -2.63
C VAL A 39 8.36 10.37 -3.26
N PHE A 40 8.85 9.92 -4.41
CA PHE A 40 8.18 8.88 -5.20
C PHE A 40 8.29 7.49 -4.60
N ALA A 41 9.26 7.25 -3.75
CA ALA A 41 9.34 6.01 -2.98
C ALA A 41 8.25 5.92 -1.91
N GLY A 42 7.67 7.06 -1.53
CA GLY A 42 6.62 7.14 -0.53
C GLY A 42 7.15 7.02 0.90
N GLY A 43 6.26 7.22 1.84
CA GLY A 43 6.54 6.97 3.25
C GLY A 43 6.46 5.49 3.57
N SER A 44 7.15 5.08 4.62
CA SER A 44 7.14 3.70 5.08
C SER A 44 7.23 3.65 6.61
N GLY A 45 7.23 2.45 7.16
CA GLY A 45 7.27 2.23 8.58
C GLY A 45 5.97 1.63 9.11
N PRO A 46 5.98 1.11 10.33
CA PRO A 46 4.84 0.35 10.86
C PRO A 46 3.56 1.16 11.04
N ALA A 47 3.66 2.48 11.12
CA ALA A 47 2.49 3.35 11.30
C ALA A 47 1.91 3.89 9.99
N CYS A 48 2.57 3.71 8.84
CA CYS A 48 2.15 4.34 7.58
C CYS A 48 0.75 3.86 7.13
N ALA A 49 0.54 2.56 7.01
CA ALA A 49 -0.74 2.02 6.60
C ALA A 49 -1.86 2.32 7.61
N PRO A 50 -1.67 2.13 8.93
CA PRO A 50 -2.69 2.53 9.91
C PRO A 50 -3.00 4.02 9.89
N LEU A 51 -2.00 4.88 9.72
CA LEU A 51 -2.22 6.33 9.66
C LEU A 51 -3.19 6.69 8.54
N VAL A 52 -2.95 6.19 7.33
CA VAL A 52 -3.82 6.45 6.18
C VAL A 52 -5.17 5.79 6.37
N ALA A 53 -5.23 4.55 6.88
CA ALA A 53 -6.49 3.85 7.10
C ALA A 53 -7.38 4.58 8.10
N PHE A 54 -6.82 5.01 9.24
CA PHE A 54 -7.60 5.66 10.29
C PHE A 54 -7.90 7.14 10.02
N SER A 55 -7.11 7.81 9.20
CA SER A 55 -7.39 9.20 8.83
C SER A 55 -8.21 9.30 7.55
N TYR A 56 -7.61 8.98 6.42
CA TYR A 56 -8.25 9.20 5.12
C TYR A 56 -9.35 8.17 4.82
N VAL A 57 -9.05 6.88 4.95
CA VAL A 57 -9.97 5.83 4.52
C VAL A 57 -11.26 5.84 5.36
N LEU A 58 -11.13 5.89 6.68
CA LEU A 58 -12.32 5.92 7.55
C LEU A 58 -13.13 7.20 7.38
N GLU A 59 -12.48 8.34 7.15
CA GLU A 59 -13.19 9.59 6.87
C GLU A 59 -14.01 9.50 5.58
N GLN A 60 -13.43 8.93 4.52
CA GLN A 60 -14.14 8.73 3.26
C GLN A 60 -15.30 7.75 3.43
N MET A 61 -15.12 6.72 4.26
CA MET A 61 -16.18 5.76 4.56
C MET A 61 -17.31 6.40 5.37
N LYS A 62 -17.01 7.27 6.34
CA LYS A 62 -18.01 8.03 7.09
C LYS A 62 -18.83 8.93 6.18
N LYS A 63 -18.20 9.52 5.18
CA LYS A 63 -18.88 10.34 4.16
C LYS A 63 -19.59 9.52 3.09
N LYS A 64 -19.51 8.20 3.18
CA LYS A 64 -20.07 7.24 2.21
C LYS A 64 -19.51 7.38 0.79
N GLU A 65 -18.34 7.98 0.65
CA GLU A 65 -17.64 8.07 -0.63
C GLU A 65 -16.91 6.78 -0.96
N LEU A 66 -16.44 6.05 0.07
CA LEU A 66 -15.91 4.69 -0.03
C LEU A 66 -16.80 3.76 0.77
N LYS A 67 -17.25 2.68 0.17
CA LYS A 67 -18.15 1.72 0.82
C LYS A 67 -17.47 0.42 1.19
N HIS A 68 -16.48 0.02 0.41
CA HIS A 68 -15.77 -1.24 0.60
C HIS A 68 -14.30 -1.03 0.27
N VAL A 69 -13.42 -1.27 1.22
CA VAL A 69 -11.98 -1.03 1.07
C VAL A 69 -11.19 -2.24 1.54
N LEU A 70 -10.24 -2.66 0.73
CA LEU A 70 -9.26 -3.68 1.12
C LEU A 70 -7.97 -2.96 1.51
N VAL A 71 -7.56 -3.12 2.75
CA VAL A 71 -6.29 -2.57 3.25
C VAL A 71 -5.28 -3.70 3.35
N VAL A 72 -4.18 -3.57 2.63
CA VAL A 72 -3.09 -4.55 2.64
C VAL A 72 -1.88 -3.92 3.32
N ALA A 73 -1.49 -4.49 4.45
CA ALA A 73 -0.30 -4.06 5.20
C ALA A 73 0.86 -4.98 4.85
N THR A 74 1.89 -4.42 4.25
CA THR A 74 3.09 -5.16 3.84
C THR A 74 4.24 -4.87 4.78
N GLY A 75 5.10 -5.87 4.97
CA GLY A 75 6.33 -5.73 5.74
C GLY A 75 7.44 -6.51 5.08
N ALA A 76 8.64 -5.96 5.12
CA ALA A 76 9.83 -6.62 4.63
C ALA A 76 11.01 -6.23 5.51
N LEU A 77 11.83 -7.20 5.88
CA LEU A 77 13.01 -6.97 6.70
C LEU A 77 14.26 -7.00 5.81
N PHE A 78 14.87 -5.82 5.64
CA PHE A 78 16.13 -5.69 4.92
C PHE A 78 17.29 -5.80 5.92
N SER A 79 17.91 -6.97 5.97
CA SER A 79 19.09 -7.20 6.79
C SER A 79 20.35 -7.03 5.94
N PRO A 80 21.34 -6.23 6.36
CA PRO A 80 22.60 -6.12 5.62
C PRO A 80 23.30 -7.48 5.45
N THR A 81 23.24 -8.33 6.47
CA THR A 81 23.83 -9.66 6.42
C THR A 81 23.18 -10.53 5.33
N MET A 82 21.86 -10.58 5.31
CA MET A 82 21.13 -11.37 4.32
C MET A 82 21.33 -10.82 2.90
N THR A 83 21.30 -9.49 2.76
CA THR A 83 21.51 -8.83 1.47
C THR A 83 22.92 -9.10 0.93
N ASN A 84 23.94 -9.01 1.79
CA ASN A 84 25.33 -9.27 1.41
C ASN A 84 25.56 -10.73 1.03
N GLN A 85 24.80 -11.65 1.61
CA GLN A 85 24.86 -13.07 1.26
C GLN A 85 24.01 -13.41 0.05
N LYS A 86 23.33 -12.44 -0.56
CA LYS A 86 22.41 -12.61 -1.70
C LYS A 86 21.29 -13.60 -1.42
N LEU A 87 20.83 -13.63 -0.17
CA LEU A 87 19.71 -14.45 0.26
C LEU A 87 18.41 -13.65 0.21
N SER A 88 17.29 -14.36 0.17
CA SER A 88 15.97 -13.75 0.25
C SER A 88 15.77 -13.06 1.59
N ILE A 89 14.96 -12.00 1.60
CA ILE A 89 14.57 -11.30 2.83
C ILE A 89 13.20 -11.80 3.30
N PRO A 90 12.94 -11.83 4.62
CA PRO A 90 11.60 -12.12 5.12
C PRO A 90 10.62 -11.02 4.73
N SER A 91 9.47 -11.41 4.25
CA SER A 91 8.40 -10.47 3.92
C SER A 91 7.05 -11.07 4.25
N ILE A 92 6.08 -10.20 4.47
CA ILE A 92 4.71 -10.59 4.81
C ILE A 92 3.74 -9.54 4.29
N ALA A 93 2.53 -9.98 4.00
CA ALA A 93 1.41 -9.08 3.68
C ALA A 93 0.15 -9.62 4.33
N HIS A 94 -0.46 -8.80 5.18
CA HIS A 94 -1.75 -9.09 5.77
C HIS A 94 -2.79 -8.15 5.17
N ALA A 95 -4.00 -8.65 4.97
CA ALA A 95 -5.06 -7.84 4.38
C ALA A 95 -6.32 -7.91 5.25
N ILE A 96 -7.00 -6.78 5.37
CA ILE A 96 -8.32 -6.69 5.98
C ILE A 96 -9.29 -6.01 5.02
N SER A 97 -10.53 -6.43 5.07
CA SER A 97 -11.61 -5.82 4.28
C SER A 97 -12.48 -4.99 5.22
N LEU A 98 -12.70 -3.74 4.85
CA LEU A 98 -13.54 -2.80 5.59
C LEU A 98 -14.78 -2.50 4.76
N GLU A 99 -15.94 -2.55 5.39
CA GLU A 99 -17.21 -2.32 4.73
C GLU A 99 -18.08 -1.40 5.58
N VAL A 100 -18.79 -0.48 4.90
CA VAL A 100 -19.76 0.39 5.59
C VAL A 100 -21.01 -0.43 5.89
N VAL A 101 -21.36 -0.53 7.15
CA VAL A 101 -22.58 -1.18 7.63
C VAL A 101 -23.59 -0.09 7.99
N LYS A 102 -24.82 -0.28 7.55
CA LYS A 102 -25.89 0.65 7.86
C LYS A 102 -26.39 0.48 9.29
#